data_93f9469de4a2ac3c40742804818bf5f2
#
_entry.id   93f9469de4a2ac3c40742804818bf5f2
#
_cell.length_a   1.000
_cell.length_b   1.000
_cell.length_c   1.000
_cell.angle_alpha   90.00
_cell.angle_beta   90.00
_cell.angle_gamma   90.00
#
_symmetry.space_group_name_H-M   'P 1'
#
loop_
_entity.id
_entity.type
_entity.pdbx_description
1 polymer ?
#
loop_
_entity_poly.entity_id
_entity_poly.type
_entity_poly.pdbx_seq_one_letter_code
_entity_poly.pdbx_strand_id
1 'polypeptide(L)'
;MKTAGNLVVLGSINADHILNLESFPAPGETVTGNHYQVAFGGKGANQAVAAGRSGANIAFIACTGDDDTGERVRKQLASDNIDIAPVSVVAGESTGVALIFVNAEGENVIGIHAGANAALTTERVEAQRAIIGGAEALLMQLESPVESVLAAANIAHENHTTVVLNPAPARVLSDELLALVDIITPNETEAEKLTGIRVENDDDAARAARALHDKGIGTVIITLGSRGVWASVNGEGRRVPGFKVKAIDTI
;
A
#
# COMPACT_ATOMS: atom_id res chain seq x y z
N MET A 1 8.89 25.99 14.58
CA MET A 1 8.78 24.55 14.26
C MET A 1 7.66 24.44 13.24
N LYS A 2 7.90 23.89 12.03
CA LYS A 2 6.79 23.52 11.16
C LYS A 2 5.98 22.46 11.93
N THR A 3 4.69 22.66 12.11
CA THR A 3 3.78 21.62 12.57
C THR A 3 3.96 20.44 11.63
N ALA A 4 4.10 19.22 12.17
CA ALA A 4 4.14 18.01 11.34
C ALA A 4 2.89 18.03 10.46
N GLY A 5 3.07 17.85 9.14
CA GLY A 5 1.96 17.84 8.19
C GLY A 5 0.98 16.71 8.48
N ASN A 6 -0.29 16.95 8.26
CA ASN A 6 -1.33 15.95 8.43
C ASN A 6 -1.34 15.05 7.19
N LEU A 7 -1.06 13.76 7.37
CA LEU A 7 -1.13 12.74 6.34
C LEU A 7 -2.35 11.85 6.60
N VAL A 8 -3.18 11.66 5.61
CA VAL A 8 -4.22 10.62 5.63
C VAL A 8 -3.71 9.40 4.88
N VAL A 9 -3.80 8.23 5.49
CA VAL A 9 -3.61 6.95 4.81
C VAL A 9 -4.98 6.31 4.62
N LEU A 10 -5.29 5.86 3.41
CA LEU A 10 -6.47 5.04 3.11
C LEU A 10 -5.98 3.70 2.58
N GLY A 11 -6.40 2.59 3.22
CA GLY A 11 -5.94 1.29 2.75
C GLY A 11 -6.32 0.12 3.65
N SER A 12 -5.63 -0.98 3.44
CA SER A 12 -5.89 -2.29 4.02
C SER A 12 -5.27 -2.49 5.40
N ILE A 13 -5.90 -3.39 6.15
CA ILE A 13 -5.37 -3.98 7.38
C ILE A 13 -5.49 -5.50 7.28
N ASN A 14 -4.38 -6.22 7.48
CA ASN A 14 -4.36 -7.68 7.47
C ASN A 14 -3.69 -8.24 8.73
N ALA A 15 -4.07 -9.47 9.09
CA ALA A 15 -3.25 -10.36 9.90
C ALA A 15 -2.46 -11.27 8.96
N ASP A 16 -1.14 -11.18 9.00
CA ASP A 16 -0.25 -11.96 8.16
C ASP A 16 0.16 -13.22 8.95
N HIS A 17 -0.36 -14.39 8.54
CA HIS A 17 -0.04 -15.69 9.08
C HIS A 17 1.12 -16.28 8.29
N ILE A 18 2.31 -16.23 8.86
CA ILE A 18 3.57 -16.62 8.20
C ILE A 18 3.97 -17.99 8.70
N LEU A 19 4.10 -18.95 7.78
CA LEU A 19 4.56 -20.30 8.05
C LEU A 19 5.80 -20.61 7.21
N ASN A 20 6.92 -20.88 7.90
CA ASN A 20 8.15 -21.28 7.24
C ASN A 20 8.15 -22.80 7.00
N LEU A 21 8.49 -23.18 5.78
CA LEU A 21 8.51 -24.57 5.28
C LEU A 21 9.89 -24.90 4.72
N GLU A 22 10.24 -26.17 4.63
CA GLU A 22 11.41 -26.61 3.87
C GLU A 22 11.15 -26.44 2.36
N SER A 23 9.96 -26.85 1.89
CA SER A 23 9.50 -26.69 0.51
C SER A 23 8.00 -26.45 0.48
N PHE A 24 7.49 -25.87 -0.59
CA PHE A 24 6.05 -25.71 -0.77
C PHE A 24 5.38 -27.06 -1.03
N PRO A 25 4.20 -27.34 -0.42
CA PRO A 25 3.48 -28.58 -0.66
C PRO A 25 2.98 -28.68 -2.11
N ALA A 26 3.11 -29.86 -2.71
CA ALA A 26 2.41 -30.19 -3.93
C ALA A 26 0.90 -30.38 -3.67
N PRO A 27 0.03 -30.32 -4.71
CA PRO A 27 -1.38 -30.62 -4.55
C PRO A 27 -1.62 -31.99 -3.89
N GLY A 28 -2.34 -32.01 -2.76
CA GLY A 28 -2.62 -33.22 -1.97
C GLY A 28 -1.54 -33.59 -0.96
N GLU A 29 -0.43 -32.87 -0.90
CA GLU A 29 0.64 -33.10 0.07
C GLU A 29 0.39 -32.35 1.38
N THR A 30 0.79 -32.96 2.50
CA THR A 30 0.83 -32.31 3.81
C THR A 30 2.28 -32.14 4.24
N VAL A 31 2.72 -30.92 4.48
CA VAL A 31 4.06 -30.60 4.98
C VAL A 31 3.98 -29.99 6.37
N THR A 32 5.02 -30.17 7.17
CA THR A 32 5.13 -29.58 8.51
C THR A 32 6.08 -28.39 8.45
N GLY A 33 5.60 -27.22 8.91
CA GLY A 33 6.43 -26.03 9.06
C GLY A 33 7.30 -26.08 10.32
N ASN A 34 8.40 -25.35 10.27
CA ASN A 34 9.37 -25.25 11.37
C ASN A 34 9.24 -23.96 12.20
N HIS A 35 8.55 -22.96 11.67
CA HIS A 35 8.28 -21.70 12.37
C HIS A 35 6.93 -21.12 11.94
N TYR A 36 6.18 -20.62 12.91
CA TYR A 36 4.91 -19.93 12.67
C TYR A 36 4.83 -18.66 13.47
N GLN A 37 4.41 -17.58 12.83
CA GLN A 37 4.13 -16.31 13.49
C GLN A 37 2.92 -15.61 12.88
N VAL A 38 2.32 -14.72 13.68
CA VAL A 38 1.29 -13.79 13.22
C VAL A 38 1.81 -12.39 13.39
N ALA A 39 1.87 -11.64 12.30
CA ALA A 39 2.20 -10.22 12.30
C ALA A 39 0.99 -9.42 11.84
N PHE A 40 0.92 -8.14 12.18
CA PHE A 40 -0.07 -7.26 11.58
C PHE A 40 0.55 -6.55 10.38
N GLY A 41 -0.18 -6.57 9.28
CA GLY A 41 0.24 -6.08 8.00
C GLY A 41 -0.91 -5.46 7.22
N GLY A 42 -0.86 -5.64 5.91
CA GLY A 42 -1.65 -4.90 4.96
C GLY A 42 -0.92 -3.62 4.52
N LYS A 43 -0.95 -3.33 3.21
CA LYS A 43 -0.17 -2.21 2.64
C LYS A 43 -0.53 -0.88 3.27
N GLY A 44 -1.83 -0.66 3.58
CA GLY A 44 -2.29 0.54 4.27
C GLY A 44 -1.70 0.66 5.68
N ALA A 45 -1.83 -0.37 6.49
CA ALA A 45 -1.32 -0.38 7.87
C ALA A 45 0.21 -0.22 7.90
N ASN A 46 0.95 -0.92 7.02
CA ASN A 46 2.41 -0.83 6.94
C ASN A 46 2.87 0.60 6.60
N GLN A 47 2.19 1.28 5.66
CA GLN A 47 2.51 2.66 5.31
C GLN A 47 2.15 3.64 6.42
N ALA A 48 1.00 3.45 7.08
CA ALA A 48 0.60 4.28 8.22
C ALA A 48 1.62 4.18 9.37
N VAL A 49 2.03 2.95 9.72
CA VAL A 49 3.06 2.70 10.75
C VAL A 49 4.40 3.31 10.37
N ALA A 50 4.86 3.11 9.13
CA ALA A 50 6.13 3.68 8.67
C ALA A 50 6.14 5.21 8.73
N ALA A 51 5.05 5.86 8.30
CA ALA A 51 4.92 7.30 8.34
C ALA A 51 4.81 7.83 9.79
N GLY A 52 4.03 7.17 10.66
CA GLY A 52 3.91 7.52 12.07
C GLY A 52 5.25 7.45 12.80
N ARG A 53 5.98 6.36 12.61
CA ARG A 53 7.35 6.18 13.18
C ARG A 53 8.37 7.17 12.60
N SER A 54 8.10 7.72 11.41
CA SER A 54 8.90 8.81 10.81
C SER A 54 8.49 10.20 11.31
N GLY A 55 7.51 10.30 12.23
CA GLY A 55 7.10 11.53 12.89
C GLY A 55 5.96 12.29 12.18
N ALA A 56 5.26 11.66 11.23
CA ALA A 56 4.08 12.26 10.63
C ALA A 56 2.86 12.16 11.57
N ASN A 57 1.92 13.10 11.42
CA ASN A 57 0.61 13.08 12.05
C ASN A 57 -0.34 12.30 11.13
N ILE A 58 -0.79 11.12 11.54
CA ILE A 58 -1.51 10.18 10.68
C ILE A 58 -2.96 10.04 11.13
N ALA A 59 -3.91 10.17 10.19
CA ALA A 59 -5.25 9.61 10.30
C ALA A 59 -5.37 8.42 9.34
N PHE A 60 -5.87 7.28 9.82
CA PHE A 60 -5.94 6.06 9.02
C PHE A 60 -7.39 5.67 8.72
N ILE A 61 -7.76 5.73 7.44
CA ILE A 61 -9.08 5.33 6.93
C ILE A 61 -8.98 3.88 6.46
N ALA A 62 -9.63 2.97 7.16
CA ALA A 62 -9.59 1.54 6.90
C ALA A 62 -10.80 0.82 7.50
N CYS A 63 -10.89 -0.49 7.29
CA CYS A 63 -11.87 -1.35 7.94
C CYS A 63 -11.20 -2.53 8.64
N THR A 64 -11.73 -2.92 9.80
CA THR A 64 -11.43 -4.19 10.48
C THR A 64 -12.73 -4.94 10.74
N GLY A 65 -12.64 -6.25 10.93
CA GLY A 65 -13.75 -7.04 11.48
C GLY A 65 -14.03 -6.69 12.94
N ASP A 66 -15.12 -7.23 13.46
CA ASP A 66 -15.50 -7.20 14.87
C ASP A 66 -14.90 -8.39 15.66
N ASP A 67 -13.80 -8.95 15.14
CA ASP A 67 -13.06 -10.08 15.70
C ASP A 67 -11.89 -9.63 16.61
N ASP A 68 -11.33 -10.59 17.37
CA ASP A 68 -10.20 -10.36 18.28
C ASP A 68 -8.97 -9.80 17.54
N THR A 69 -8.78 -10.19 16.29
CA THR A 69 -7.69 -9.72 15.43
C THR A 69 -7.84 -8.23 15.14
N GLY A 70 -9.05 -7.80 14.76
CA GLY A 70 -9.36 -6.39 14.52
C GLY A 70 -9.17 -5.53 15.78
N GLU A 71 -9.54 -6.03 16.95
CA GLU A 71 -9.29 -5.33 18.21
C GLU A 71 -7.79 -5.16 18.48
N ARG A 72 -7.03 -6.23 18.32
CA ARG A 72 -5.57 -6.23 18.59
C ARG A 72 -4.83 -5.30 17.64
N VAL A 73 -5.14 -5.34 16.32
CA VAL A 73 -4.46 -4.48 15.36
C VAL A 73 -4.79 -3.00 15.58
N ARG A 74 -6.05 -2.64 15.90
CA ARG A 74 -6.40 -1.26 16.24
C ARG A 74 -5.64 -0.76 17.47
N LYS A 75 -5.49 -1.58 18.51
CA LYS A 75 -4.69 -1.24 19.70
C LYS A 75 -3.23 -0.99 19.34
N GLN A 76 -2.65 -1.81 18.48
CA GLN A 76 -1.26 -1.63 18.04
C GLN A 76 -1.09 -0.35 17.23
N LEU A 77 -1.95 -0.09 16.25
CA LEU A 77 -1.90 1.14 15.45
C LEU A 77 -1.99 2.40 16.32
N ALA A 78 -2.89 2.40 17.31
CA ALA A 78 -3.00 3.50 18.27
C ALA A 78 -1.70 3.69 19.09
N SER A 79 -0.97 2.60 19.41
CA SER A 79 0.31 2.69 20.12
C SER A 79 1.45 3.26 19.25
N ASP A 80 1.32 3.22 17.94
CA ASP A 80 2.25 3.85 16.99
C ASP A 80 1.84 5.33 16.67
N ASN A 81 1.00 5.96 17.53
CA ASN A 81 0.49 7.34 17.40
C ASN A 81 -0.31 7.60 16.11
N ILE A 82 -1.02 6.59 15.61
CA ILE A 82 -1.92 6.71 14.47
C ILE A 82 -3.32 7.00 14.99
N ASP A 83 -3.97 8.06 14.48
CA ASP A 83 -5.40 8.28 14.73
C ASP A 83 -6.21 7.21 14.01
N ILE A 84 -6.82 6.33 14.80
CA ILE A 84 -7.65 5.22 14.35
C ILE A 84 -9.16 5.54 14.43
N ALA A 85 -9.55 6.77 14.78
CA ALA A 85 -10.97 7.15 14.81
C ALA A 85 -11.68 6.91 13.46
N PRO A 86 -11.00 7.08 12.28
CA PRO A 86 -11.59 6.76 10.99
C PRO A 86 -11.56 5.28 10.62
N VAL A 87 -11.01 4.38 11.47
CA VAL A 87 -11.05 2.92 11.22
C VAL A 87 -12.42 2.38 11.60
N SER A 88 -13.17 1.92 10.60
CA SER A 88 -14.51 1.33 10.80
C SER A 88 -14.41 -0.13 11.27
N VAL A 89 -15.23 -0.50 12.26
CA VAL A 89 -15.46 -1.91 12.63
C VAL A 89 -16.67 -2.42 11.86
N VAL A 90 -16.51 -3.52 11.13
CA VAL A 90 -17.56 -4.10 10.29
C VAL A 90 -18.12 -5.35 10.97
N ALA A 91 -19.36 -5.24 11.43
CA ALA A 91 -20.03 -6.34 12.14
C ALA A 91 -20.21 -7.56 11.23
N GLY A 92 -19.90 -8.74 11.76
CA GLY A 92 -20.04 -10.02 11.07
C GLY A 92 -18.98 -10.32 10.01
N GLU A 93 -18.01 -9.42 9.80
CA GLU A 93 -16.87 -9.64 8.91
C GLU A 93 -15.63 -10.01 9.71
N SER A 94 -14.75 -10.81 9.09
CA SER A 94 -13.39 -11.02 9.62
C SER A 94 -12.47 -9.87 9.23
N THR A 95 -11.47 -9.58 10.04
CA THR A 95 -10.34 -8.75 9.63
C THR A 95 -9.62 -9.42 8.45
N GLY A 96 -9.02 -8.63 7.55
CA GLY A 96 -8.25 -9.15 6.42
C GLY A 96 -7.15 -10.11 6.87
N VAL A 97 -6.89 -11.16 6.09
CA VAL A 97 -5.89 -12.20 6.39
C VAL A 97 -5.00 -12.43 5.19
N ALA A 98 -3.69 -12.50 5.40
CA ALA A 98 -2.76 -13.05 4.45
C ALA A 98 -2.18 -14.38 5.01
N LEU A 99 -2.25 -15.44 4.20
CA LEU A 99 -1.57 -16.72 4.47
C LEU A 99 -0.29 -16.73 3.65
N ILE A 100 0.84 -16.71 4.34
CA ILE A 100 2.17 -16.55 3.73
C ILE A 100 2.99 -17.82 4.04
N PHE A 101 3.31 -18.56 3.01
CA PHE A 101 4.25 -19.67 3.10
C PHE A 101 5.61 -19.19 2.60
N VAL A 102 6.68 -19.50 3.33
CA VAL A 102 8.07 -19.14 2.97
C VAL A 102 8.90 -20.41 2.96
N ASN A 103 9.57 -20.71 1.85
CA ASN A 103 10.43 -21.87 1.74
C ASN A 103 11.88 -21.60 2.21
N ALA A 104 12.72 -22.64 2.21
CA ALA A 104 14.11 -22.54 2.64
C ALA A 104 14.96 -21.61 1.75
N GLU A 105 14.57 -21.39 0.50
CA GLU A 105 15.21 -20.49 -0.46
C GLU A 105 14.79 -19.02 -0.25
N GLY A 106 13.81 -18.75 0.66
CA GLY A 106 13.27 -17.42 0.91
C GLY A 106 12.24 -16.97 -0.13
N GLU A 107 11.74 -17.88 -0.96
CA GLU A 107 10.61 -17.61 -1.84
C GLU A 107 9.31 -17.64 -1.04
N ASN A 108 8.28 -16.89 -1.47
CA ASN A 108 6.99 -16.89 -0.81
C ASN A 108 5.83 -17.20 -1.77
N VAL A 109 4.78 -17.78 -1.17
CA VAL A 109 3.46 -17.95 -1.80
C VAL A 109 2.44 -17.36 -0.85
N ILE A 110 1.61 -16.46 -1.37
CA ILE A 110 0.68 -15.65 -0.56
C ILE A 110 -0.74 -15.84 -1.07
N GLY A 111 -1.65 -16.20 -0.15
CA GLY A 111 -3.10 -16.15 -0.36
C GLY A 111 -3.71 -15.08 0.52
N ILE A 112 -4.58 -14.23 -0.03
CA ILE A 112 -5.22 -13.11 0.70
C ILE A 112 -6.73 -13.34 0.75
N HIS A 113 -7.29 -13.18 1.96
CA HIS A 113 -8.71 -12.96 2.19
C HIS A 113 -8.92 -11.51 2.59
N ALA A 114 -9.64 -10.76 1.76
CA ALA A 114 -9.83 -9.32 1.97
C ALA A 114 -10.61 -9.01 3.27
N GLY A 115 -11.61 -9.86 3.63
CA GLY A 115 -12.45 -9.63 4.79
C GLY A 115 -13.01 -8.20 4.82
N ALA A 116 -12.95 -7.57 5.97
CA ALA A 116 -13.44 -6.20 6.18
C ALA A 116 -12.79 -5.14 5.25
N ASN A 117 -11.60 -5.38 4.67
CA ASN A 117 -11.03 -4.45 3.68
C ASN A 117 -11.95 -4.26 2.47
N ALA A 118 -12.71 -5.29 2.07
CA ALA A 118 -13.68 -5.20 0.99
C ALA A 118 -14.91 -4.33 1.35
N ALA A 119 -15.16 -4.12 2.64
CA ALA A 119 -16.25 -3.29 3.13
C ALA A 119 -15.89 -1.79 3.26
N LEU A 120 -14.68 -1.39 2.85
CA LEU A 120 -14.33 0.03 2.73
C LEU A 120 -15.03 0.60 1.49
N THR A 121 -16.32 0.90 1.61
CA THR A 121 -17.17 1.38 0.52
C THR A 121 -16.99 2.89 0.25
N THR A 122 -17.51 3.36 -0.86
CA THR A 122 -17.50 4.78 -1.23
C THR A 122 -18.24 5.65 -0.21
N GLU A 123 -19.32 5.13 0.41
CA GLU A 123 -20.06 5.84 1.46
C GLU A 123 -19.23 6.01 2.74
N ARG A 124 -18.43 4.99 3.09
CA ARG A 124 -17.51 5.09 4.24
C ARG A 124 -16.38 6.09 3.97
N VAL A 125 -15.87 6.13 2.74
CA VAL A 125 -14.89 7.13 2.31
C VAL A 125 -15.49 8.53 2.34
N GLU A 126 -16.69 8.71 1.81
CA GLU A 126 -17.40 9.99 1.80
C GLU A 126 -17.66 10.52 3.21
N ALA A 127 -17.95 9.65 4.17
CA ALA A 127 -18.07 10.02 5.57
C ALA A 127 -16.79 10.61 6.18
N GLN A 128 -15.63 10.39 5.54
CA GLN A 128 -14.33 10.93 5.94
C GLN A 128 -13.88 12.13 5.11
N ARG A 129 -14.76 12.70 4.28
CA ARG A 129 -14.48 13.85 3.38
C ARG A 129 -13.73 14.97 4.07
N ALA A 130 -14.15 15.36 5.28
CA ALA A 130 -13.52 16.46 6.02
C ALA A 130 -12.08 16.13 6.44
N ILE A 131 -11.79 14.88 6.78
CA ILE A 131 -10.45 14.40 7.16
C ILE A 131 -9.55 14.40 5.93
N ILE A 132 -10.02 13.85 4.80
CA ILE A 132 -9.26 13.80 3.54
C ILE A 132 -8.98 15.22 3.04
N GLY A 133 -10.02 16.08 2.98
CA GLY A 133 -9.88 17.44 2.47
C GLY A 133 -9.09 18.39 3.39
N GLY A 134 -8.93 18.04 4.66
CA GLY A 134 -8.11 18.80 5.62
C GLY A 134 -6.65 18.37 5.70
N ALA A 135 -6.25 17.34 4.95
CA ALA A 135 -4.89 16.82 4.98
C ALA A 135 -3.96 17.53 3.99
N GLU A 136 -2.65 17.46 4.22
CA GLU A 136 -1.65 17.89 3.25
C GLU A 136 -1.46 16.84 2.14
N ALA A 137 -1.61 15.56 2.48
CA ALA A 137 -1.52 14.46 1.52
C ALA A 137 -2.43 13.29 1.89
N LEU A 138 -2.88 12.57 0.86
CA LEU A 138 -3.60 11.30 0.93
C LEU A 138 -2.74 10.22 0.30
N LEU A 139 -2.35 9.20 1.08
CA LEU A 139 -1.56 8.06 0.64
C LEU A 139 -2.44 6.82 0.52
N MET A 140 -2.45 6.20 -0.66
CA MET A 140 -3.32 5.06 -0.98
C MET A 140 -2.57 3.91 -1.65
N GLN A 141 -3.19 2.73 -1.61
CA GLN A 141 -2.75 1.51 -2.32
C GLN A 141 -3.98 0.83 -2.94
N LEU A 142 -3.82 -0.40 -3.46
CA LEU A 142 -4.88 -1.08 -4.22
C LEU A 142 -5.38 -2.38 -3.57
N GLU A 143 -5.18 -2.55 -2.26
CA GLU A 143 -5.77 -3.67 -1.48
C GLU A 143 -7.17 -3.34 -0.92
N SER A 144 -7.69 -2.17 -1.24
CA SER A 144 -9.08 -1.76 -1.00
C SER A 144 -9.87 -1.69 -2.31
N PRO A 145 -11.20 -1.61 -2.28
CA PRO A 145 -12.01 -1.44 -3.51
C PRO A 145 -11.54 -0.23 -4.32
N VAL A 146 -11.36 -0.41 -5.63
CA VAL A 146 -10.82 0.65 -6.51
C VAL A 146 -11.76 1.84 -6.58
N GLU A 147 -13.07 1.60 -6.50
CA GLU A 147 -14.10 2.62 -6.47
C GLU A 147 -13.94 3.53 -5.26
N SER A 148 -13.52 2.98 -4.13
CA SER A 148 -13.25 3.73 -2.90
C SER A 148 -11.95 4.53 -2.98
N VAL A 149 -10.93 3.97 -3.63
CA VAL A 149 -9.68 4.69 -3.94
C VAL A 149 -9.97 5.87 -4.86
N LEU A 150 -10.79 5.67 -5.91
CA LEU A 150 -11.21 6.75 -6.83
C LEU A 150 -12.03 7.82 -6.10
N ALA A 151 -12.98 7.42 -5.24
CA ALA A 151 -13.76 8.36 -4.45
C ALA A 151 -12.88 9.23 -3.54
N ALA A 152 -11.90 8.61 -2.87
CA ALA A 152 -10.94 9.32 -2.03
C ALA A 152 -10.05 10.28 -2.82
N ALA A 153 -9.58 9.86 -4.01
CA ALA A 153 -8.80 10.69 -4.91
C ALA A 153 -9.59 11.92 -5.39
N ASN A 154 -10.87 11.75 -5.72
CA ASN A 154 -11.75 12.87 -6.10
C ASN A 154 -11.91 13.87 -4.94
N ILE A 155 -12.19 13.39 -3.72
CA ILE A 155 -12.29 14.26 -2.53
C ILE A 155 -10.99 15.03 -2.30
N ALA A 156 -9.85 14.36 -2.41
CA ALA A 156 -8.52 14.96 -2.24
C ALA A 156 -8.29 16.07 -3.31
N HIS A 157 -8.56 15.75 -4.56
CA HIS A 157 -8.40 16.68 -5.69
C HIS A 157 -9.28 17.94 -5.54
N GLU A 158 -10.56 17.77 -5.17
CA GLU A 158 -11.49 18.88 -4.93
C GLU A 158 -11.01 19.85 -3.82
N ASN A 159 -10.20 19.37 -2.88
CA ASN A 159 -9.69 20.11 -1.73
C ASN A 159 -8.19 20.46 -1.83
N HIS A 160 -7.56 20.20 -2.98
CA HIS A 160 -6.12 20.44 -3.20
C HIS A 160 -5.21 19.65 -2.24
N THR A 161 -5.67 18.51 -1.75
CA THR A 161 -4.86 17.54 -1.00
C THR A 161 -4.01 16.73 -1.97
N THR A 162 -2.70 16.65 -1.75
CA THR A 162 -1.78 15.90 -2.61
C THR A 162 -2.11 14.40 -2.60
N VAL A 163 -2.36 13.82 -3.77
CA VAL A 163 -2.67 12.39 -3.93
C VAL A 163 -1.40 11.59 -4.21
N VAL A 164 -1.07 10.66 -3.31
CA VAL A 164 0.06 9.73 -3.44
C VAL A 164 -0.49 8.32 -3.60
N LEU A 165 -0.17 7.66 -4.71
CA LEU A 165 -0.62 6.30 -4.98
C LEU A 165 0.57 5.34 -5.09
N ASN A 166 0.58 4.32 -4.23
CA ASN A 166 1.35 3.11 -4.45
C ASN A 166 0.46 2.09 -5.19
N PRO A 167 0.69 1.79 -6.48
CA PRO A 167 -0.24 1.00 -7.30
C PRO A 167 -0.11 -0.50 -7.06
N ALA A 168 0.04 -0.91 -5.80
CA ALA A 168 0.20 -2.29 -5.34
C ALA A 168 -1.09 -2.83 -4.72
N PRO A 169 -1.52 -4.07 -5.07
CA PRO A 169 -0.94 -4.98 -6.06
C PRO A 169 -1.14 -4.54 -7.50
N ALA A 170 -0.26 -4.99 -8.39
CA ALA A 170 -0.23 -4.62 -9.80
C ALA A 170 -1.57 -4.89 -10.53
N ARG A 171 -2.22 -3.85 -11.02
CA ARG A 171 -3.45 -3.91 -11.82
C ARG A 171 -3.53 -2.79 -12.85
N VAL A 172 -4.41 -2.95 -13.82
CA VAL A 172 -4.76 -1.87 -14.75
C VAL A 172 -5.64 -0.87 -14.01
N LEU A 173 -5.35 0.42 -14.17
CA LEU A 173 -6.11 1.52 -13.59
C LEU A 173 -6.76 2.34 -14.70
N SER A 174 -7.87 3.00 -14.39
CA SER A 174 -8.52 3.93 -15.30
C SER A 174 -7.70 5.21 -15.46
N ASP A 175 -7.77 5.82 -16.64
CA ASP A 175 -7.15 7.13 -16.85
C ASP A 175 -7.78 8.20 -15.96
N GLU A 176 -9.04 8.05 -15.56
CA GLU A 176 -9.73 8.90 -14.60
C GLU A 176 -9.00 8.91 -13.23
N LEU A 177 -8.66 7.73 -12.67
CA LEU A 177 -7.93 7.66 -11.42
C LEU A 177 -6.50 8.20 -11.57
N LEU A 178 -5.81 7.85 -12.66
CA LEU A 178 -4.42 8.26 -12.88
C LEU A 178 -4.30 9.79 -13.03
N ALA A 179 -5.28 10.46 -13.63
CA ALA A 179 -5.31 11.92 -13.77
C ALA A 179 -5.48 12.67 -12.44
N LEU A 180 -5.92 11.99 -11.37
CA LEU A 180 -6.05 12.56 -10.03
C LEU A 180 -4.81 12.35 -9.15
N VAL A 181 -3.82 11.60 -9.64
CA VAL A 181 -2.62 11.23 -8.86
C VAL A 181 -1.50 12.24 -9.10
N ASP A 182 -1.00 12.87 -8.05
CA ASP A 182 0.15 13.77 -8.11
C ASP A 182 1.48 13.02 -8.07
N ILE A 183 1.55 11.98 -7.23
CA ILE A 183 2.76 11.16 -7.01
C ILE A 183 2.40 9.69 -7.12
N ILE A 184 3.11 8.94 -7.97
CA ILE A 184 2.95 7.49 -8.08
C ILE A 184 4.26 6.76 -7.77
N THR A 185 4.16 5.63 -7.03
CA THR A 185 5.34 4.89 -6.56
C THR A 185 5.27 3.40 -6.94
N PRO A 186 5.28 3.05 -8.25
CA PRO A 186 5.25 1.66 -8.69
C PRO A 186 6.62 0.98 -8.51
N ASN A 187 6.61 -0.34 -8.37
CA ASN A 187 7.78 -1.18 -8.67
C ASN A 187 7.86 -1.47 -10.19
N GLU A 188 8.85 -2.28 -10.61
CA GLU A 188 9.07 -2.63 -12.03
C GLU A 188 7.85 -3.33 -12.65
N THR A 189 7.27 -4.28 -11.93
CA THR A 189 6.08 -5.05 -12.39
C THR A 189 4.83 -4.17 -12.45
N GLU A 190 4.63 -3.32 -11.48
CA GLU A 190 3.52 -2.37 -11.43
C GLU A 190 3.65 -1.32 -12.55
N ALA A 191 4.86 -0.81 -12.78
CA ALA A 191 5.14 0.11 -13.87
C ALA A 191 4.87 -0.54 -15.24
N GLU A 192 5.30 -1.80 -15.45
CA GLU A 192 5.00 -2.56 -16.66
C GLU A 192 3.49 -2.73 -16.85
N LYS A 193 2.76 -3.08 -15.78
CA LYS A 193 1.31 -3.27 -15.84
C LYS A 193 0.54 -2.00 -16.22
N LEU A 194 1.02 -0.84 -15.76
CA LEU A 194 0.40 0.47 -16.02
C LEU A 194 0.75 1.06 -17.39
N THR A 195 1.95 0.75 -17.90
CA THR A 195 2.50 1.40 -19.10
C THR A 195 2.68 0.46 -20.29
N GLY A 196 2.69 -0.86 -20.07
CA GLY A 196 3.09 -1.85 -21.06
C GLY A 196 4.60 -1.90 -21.30
N ILE A 197 5.41 -1.15 -20.55
CA ILE A 197 6.86 -1.06 -20.71
C ILE A 197 7.55 -1.87 -19.63
N ARG A 198 8.24 -2.94 -20.02
CA ARG A 198 9.07 -3.73 -19.11
C ARG A 198 10.29 -2.93 -18.67
N VAL A 199 10.55 -2.89 -17.36
CA VAL A 199 11.61 -2.06 -16.76
C VAL A 199 12.79 -2.93 -16.36
N GLU A 200 13.80 -3.03 -17.23
CA GLU A 200 15.01 -3.82 -16.99
C GLU A 200 16.24 -2.93 -16.70
N ASN A 201 16.21 -1.69 -17.15
CA ASN A 201 17.32 -0.73 -17.06
C ASN A 201 16.79 0.71 -16.87
N ASP A 202 17.69 1.68 -16.77
CA ASP A 202 17.37 3.09 -16.52
C ASP A 202 16.63 3.74 -17.71
N ASP A 203 16.93 3.35 -18.96
CA ASP A 203 16.25 3.88 -20.14
C ASP A 203 14.79 3.40 -20.19
N ASP A 204 14.53 2.16 -19.79
CA ASP A 204 13.19 1.63 -19.67
C ASP A 204 12.42 2.34 -18.56
N ALA A 205 13.04 2.56 -17.39
CA ALA A 205 12.46 3.30 -16.29
C ALA A 205 12.12 4.74 -16.70
N ALA A 206 12.98 5.40 -17.47
CA ALA A 206 12.74 6.72 -18.02
C ALA A 206 11.55 6.74 -19.00
N ARG A 207 11.41 5.70 -19.85
CA ARG A 207 10.26 5.57 -20.78
C ARG A 207 8.96 5.30 -20.04
N ALA A 208 8.99 4.40 -19.05
CA ALA A 208 7.82 4.12 -18.22
C ALA A 208 7.37 5.36 -17.42
N ALA A 209 8.32 6.10 -16.85
CA ALA A 209 8.02 7.35 -16.15
C ALA A 209 7.38 8.39 -17.08
N ARG A 210 7.88 8.56 -18.32
CA ARG A 210 7.26 9.45 -19.32
C ARG A 210 5.83 9.04 -19.65
N ALA A 211 5.59 7.75 -19.87
CA ALA A 211 4.23 7.26 -20.14
C ALA A 211 3.25 7.53 -18.98
N LEU A 212 3.74 7.56 -17.74
CA LEU A 212 2.94 7.95 -16.57
C LEU A 212 2.76 9.47 -16.48
N HIS A 213 3.77 10.27 -16.82
CA HIS A 213 3.62 11.73 -16.93
C HIS A 213 2.59 12.12 -18.02
N ASP A 214 2.55 11.41 -19.14
CA ASP A 214 1.58 11.63 -20.21
C ASP A 214 0.12 11.38 -19.76
N LYS A 215 -0.06 10.67 -18.63
CA LYS A 215 -1.36 10.48 -17.97
C LYS A 215 -1.72 11.56 -16.93
N GLY A 216 -0.87 12.59 -16.78
CA GLY A 216 -1.09 13.73 -15.89
C GLY A 216 -0.32 13.68 -14.57
N ILE A 217 0.42 12.62 -14.28
CA ILE A 217 1.13 12.45 -13.00
C ILE A 217 2.38 13.31 -12.95
N GLY A 218 2.48 14.22 -11.97
CA GLY A 218 3.60 15.16 -11.84
C GLY A 218 4.91 14.52 -11.35
N THR A 219 4.82 13.54 -10.44
CA THR A 219 5.98 12.86 -9.86
C THR A 219 5.86 11.35 -9.96
N VAL A 220 6.88 10.70 -10.53
CA VAL A 220 6.95 9.24 -10.70
C VAL A 220 8.20 8.72 -10.03
N ILE A 221 8.04 7.77 -9.10
CA ILE A 221 9.13 7.12 -8.37
C ILE A 221 9.04 5.61 -8.60
N ILE A 222 9.81 5.07 -9.55
CA ILE A 222 9.83 3.63 -9.82
C ILE A 222 10.86 2.97 -8.91
N THR A 223 10.43 2.05 -8.05
CA THR A 223 11.34 1.28 -7.20
C THR A 223 12.00 0.16 -8.00
N LEU A 224 13.32 -0.01 -7.85
CA LEU A 224 14.17 -0.89 -8.66
C LEU A 224 14.91 -1.93 -7.79
N GLY A 225 14.34 -2.32 -6.66
CA GLY A 225 14.95 -3.23 -5.70
C GLY A 225 16.33 -2.73 -5.23
N SER A 226 17.33 -3.59 -5.30
CA SER A 226 18.70 -3.24 -4.87
C SER A 226 19.37 -2.14 -5.72
N ARG A 227 18.82 -1.84 -6.90
CA ARG A 227 19.29 -0.76 -7.77
C ARG A 227 18.88 0.64 -7.27
N GLY A 228 17.97 0.72 -6.29
CA GLY A 228 17.45 1.97 -5.73
C GLY A 228 16.14 2.40 -6.38
N VAL A 229 16.02 3.64 -6.81
CA VAL A 229 14.79 4.16 -7.43
C VAL A 229 15.13 5.01 -8.66
N TRP A 230 14.21 5.04 -9.63
CA TRP A 230 14.15 6.06 -10.67
C TRP A 230 13.16 7.13 -10.21
N ALA A 231 13.65 8.33 -9.95
CA ALA A 231 12.81 9.47 -9.56
C ALA A 231 12.70 10.46 -10.73
N SER A 232 11.47 10.78 -11.12
CA SER A 232 11.17 11.70 -12.23
C SER A 232 10.13 12.72 -11.80
N VAL A 233 10.39 13.99 -12.10
CA VAL A 233 9.49 15.11 -11.83
C VAL A 233 9.29 15.87 -13.13
N ASN A 234 8.05 15.99 -13.58
CA ASN A 234 7.68 16.69 -14.81
C ASN A 234 8.51 16.27 -16.05
N GLY A 235 8.84 14.97 -16.14
CA GLY A 235 9.60 14.40 -17.25
C GLY A 235 11.13 14.41 -17.09
N GLU A 236 11.66 15.10 -16.10
CA GLU A 236 13.10 15.07 -15.77
C GLU A 236 13.34 14.00 -14.71
N GLY A 237 14.12 12.97 -15.06
CA GLY A 237 14.35 11.83 -14.19
C GLY A 237 15.82 11.47 -14.01
N ARG A 238 16.10 10.84 -12.87
CA ARG A 238 17.41 10.29 -12.54
C ARG A 238 17.29 9.06 -11.65
N ARG A 239 18.28 8.20 -11.71
CA ARG A 239 18.41 7.13 -10.72
C ARG A 239 19.00 7.68 -9.42
N VAL A 240 18.37 7.30 -8.29
CA VAL A 240 18.91 7.47 -6.95
C VAL A 240 19.30 6.08 -6.46
N PRO A 241 20.61 5.81 -6.23
CA PRO A 241 21.06 4.48 -5.84
C PRO A 241 20.56 4.09 -4.44
N GLY A 242 20.30 2.81 -4.24
CA GLY A 242 19.97 2.24 -2.94
C GLY A 242 21.20 2.12 -2.03
N PHE A 243 20.95 2.04 -0.73
CA PHE A 243 21.99 1.69 0.22
C PHE A 243 22.27 0.18 0.16
N LYS A 244 23.54 -0.21 0.21
CA LYS A 244 23.92 -1.63 0.28
C LYS A 244 23.68 -2.14 1.69
N VAL A 245 22.70 -3.02 1.82
CA VAL A 245 22.38 -3.71 3.08
C VAL A 245 22.34 -5.22 2.82
N LYS A 246 22.56 -6.01 3.90
CA LYS A 246 22.27 -7.43 3.85
C LYS A 246 20.80 -7.59 4.24
N ALA A 247 19.94 -7.93 3.27
CA ALA A 247 18.55 -8.26 3.57
C ALA A 247 18.51 -9.50 4.48
N ILE A 248 17.71 -9.44 5.54
CA ILE A 248 17.47 -10.55 6.45
C ILE A 248 16.09 -11.14 6.14
N ASP A 249 15.15 -10.28 5.78
CA ASP A 249 13.78 -10.61 5.44
C ASP A 249 13.25 -9.61 4.40
N THR A 250 12.39 -10.05 3.50
CA THR A 250 11.79 -9.23 2.44
C THR A 250 10.25 -9.31 2.43
N ILE A 251 9.66 -9.86 3.50
CA ILE A 251 8.21 -9.96 3.70
C ILE A 251 7.69 -8.73 4.45
#